data_394cc019a2ed17676c65900dee220054
#
_entry.id   394cc019a2ed17676c65900dee220054
#
_cell.length_a   1.000
_cell.length_b   1.000
_cell.length_c   1.000
_cell.angle_alpha   90.00
_cell.angle_beta   90.00
_cell.angle_gamma   90.00
#
_symmetry.space_group_name_H-M   'P 1'
#
loop_
_entity.id
_entity.type
_entity.pdbx_description
1 polymer ?
#
loop_
_entity_poly.entity_id
_entity_poly.type
_entity_poly.pdbx_seq_one_letter_code
_entity_poly.pdbx_strand_id
1 'polypeptide(L)'
;MSATAWGNPQASAWGERGAEQGERGMAESYSGKLQLWEGWMPALVKGPAPPTATDGPLAASPYPVEFADRLYAREALYVNGRSRSGAEPFTLQWFLDIENARHNRHGSWVPRVLEFAKHSGETLLGLGKGLGTDWVQYARHGAQVIVCCPSNEQLALIQRNFTLRGLHGVFLHANPTAIPLEPASIDVVCVTHLLEDVSAPSAVIEEIYRLLKPGGKVLAVTPARFDLDFWRRLCLPWHVWLRRRAAPHSEPVSFSAHALRYLFGRFVEARVYKRQLRRAEVPHLCRWLPHPMLERVFGHLLIIKAFKPLSTAIPVPLAA
;
A
#
# COMPACT_ATOMS: atom_id res chain seq x y z
N MET A 1 -63.76 -18.20 4.92
CA MET A 1 -63.50 -16.76 5.21
C MET A 1 -62.16 -16.40 4.65
N SER A 2 -62.16 -15.70 3.51
CA SER A 2 -60.98 -15.37 2.70
C SER A 2 -60.40 -14.02 3.17
N ALA A 3 -59.09 -13.97 3.42
CA ALA A 3 -58.35 -12.73 3.68
C ALA A 3 -57.59 -12.36 2.41
N THR A 4 -58.01 -11.28 1.77
CA THR A 4 -57.39 -10.67 0.57
C THR A 4 -56.14 -9.89 0.97
N ALA A 5 -55.02 -10.25 0.33
CA ALA A 5 -53.77 -9.51 0.42
C ALA A 5 -53.80 -8.27 -0.49
N TRP A 6 -53.62 -7.07 0.09
CA TRP A 6 -53.38 -5.84 -0.64
C TRP A 6 -51.91 -5.66 -0.91
N GLY A 7 -51.44 -5.94 -2.12
CA GLY A 7 -50.15 -5.57 -2.61
C GLY A 7 -50.17 -4.11 -3.09
N ASN A 8 -49.24 -3.28 -2.61
CA ASN A 8 -49.07 -1.89 -3.02
C ASN A 8 -48.15 -1.82 -4.25
N PRO A 9 -48.64 -1.49 -5.47
CA PRO A 9 -47.80 -1.49 -6.69
C PRO A 9 -46.91 -0.28 -6.86
N GLN A 10 -46.88 0.65 -5.89
CA GLN A 10 -46.04 1.87 -6.02
C GLN A 10 -44.64 1.76 -5.37
N ALA A 11 -44.32 0.70 -4.63
CA ALA A 11 -43.03 0.57 -3.98
C ALA A 11 -41.86 0.15 -4.92
N SER A 12 -42.16 -0.47 -6.06
CA SER A 12 -41.13 -0.94 -7.03
C SER A 12 -40.63 0.16 -7.96
N ALA A 13 -41.42 1.20 -8.23
CA ALA A 13 -41.06 2.25 -9.19
C ALA A 13 -40.08 3.32 -8.64
N TRP A 14 -39.86 3.38 -7.31
CA TRP A 14 -38.94 4.33 -6.69
C TRP A 14 -37.53 3.79 -6.53
N GLY A 15 -37.33 2.47 -6.46
CA GLY A 15 -36.02 1.82 -6.35
C GLY A 15 -35.17 1.92 -7.63
N GLU A 16 -35.84 1.71 -8.78
CA GLU A 16 -35.12 1.66 -10.07
C GLU A 16 -34.67 3.04 -10.58
N ARG A 17 -35.51 4.06 -10.40
CA ARG A 17 -35.21 5.45 -10.79
C ARG A 17 -34.07 6.07 -9.96
N GLY A 18 -33.94 5.70 -8.70
CA GLY A 18 -32.86 6.15 -7.84
C GLY A 18 -31.51 5.53 -8.20
N ALA A 19 -31.50 4.29 -8.64
CA ALA A 19 -30.30 3.58 -9.09
C ALA A 19 -29.77 4.15 -10.43
N GLU A 20 -30.65 4.34 -11.42
CA GLU A 20 -30.26 4.91 -12.71
C GLU A 20 -29.75 6.37 -12.63
N GLN A 21 -30.31 7.20 -11.75
CA GLN A 21 -29.81 8.56 -11.55
C GLN A 21 -28.47 8.58 -10.80
N GLY A 22 -28.25 7.65 -9.89
CA GLY A 22 -26.98 7.48 -9.20
C GLY A 22 -25.85 7.03 -10.15
N GLU A 23 -26.15 6.11 -11.07
CA GLU A 23 -25.19 5.64 -12.06
C GLU A 23 -24.85 6.69 -13.12
N ARG A 24 -25.83 7.45 -13.61
CA ARG A 24 -25.60 8.57 -14.55
C ARG A 24 -24.76 9.69 -13.92
N GLY A 25 -25.06 10.08 -12.69
CA GLY A 25 -24.28 11.10 -11.98
C GLY A 25 -22.83 10.66 -11.68
N MET A 26 -22.61 9.37 -11.42
CA MET A 26 -21.26 8.82 -11.33
C MET A 26 -20.56 8.80 -12.69
N ALA A 27 -21.20 8.38 -13.76
CA ALA A 27 -20.61 8.31 -15.09
C ALA A 27 -20.20 9.70 -15.62
N GLU A 28 -21.00 10.74 -15.42
CA GLU A 28 -20.66 12.12 -15.78
C GLU A 28 -19.50 12.69 -14.94
N SER A 29 -19.46 12.39 -13.64
CA SER A 29 -18.33 12.76 -12.78
C SER A 29 -17.04 12.06 -13.18
N TYR A 30 -17.11 10.83 -13.68
CA TYR A 30 -15.95 10.08 -14.17
C TYR A 30 -15.46 10.61 -15.51
N SER A 31 -16.35 10.99 -16.44
CA SER A 31 -15.97 11.54 -17.74
C SER A 31 -15.19 12.85 -17.61
N GLY A 32 -15.62 13.76 -16.73
CA GLY A 32 -14.90 15.01 -16.48
C GLY A 32 -13.50 14.78 -15.83
N LYS A 33 -13.37 13.77 -14.96
CA LYS A 33 -12.08 13.39 -14.37
C LYS A 33 -11.14 12.73 -15.37
N LEU A 34 -11.65 11.98 -16.35
CA LEU A 34 -10.86 11.39 -17.43
C LEU A 34 -10.20 12.46 -18.31
N GLN A 35 -10.92 13.52 -18.69
CA GLN A 35 -10.36 14.62 -19.50
C GLN A 35 -9.26 15.38 -18.77
N LEU A 36 -9.41 15.61 -17.46
CA LEU A 36 -8.36 16.21 -16.62
C LEU A 36 -7.14 15.30 -16.51
N TRP A 37 -7.34 14.00 -16.49
CA TRP A 37 -6.30 12.98 -16.42
C TRP A 37 -5.45 12.91 -17.70
N GLU A 38 -6.07 12.90 -18.87
CA GLU A 38 -5.38 12.86 -20.17
C GLU A 38 -4.51 14.09 -20.42
N GLY A 39 -4.89 15.26 -19.93
CA GLY A 39 -4.11 16.50 -20.04
C GLY A 39 -2.92 16.59 -19.09
N TRP A 40 -2.93 15.83 -17.99
CA TRP A 40 -1.90 15.88 -16.94
C TRP A 40 -0.71 14.94 -17.21
N MET A 41 -0.96 13.78 -17.80
CA MET A 41 0.03 12.72 -17.97
C MET A 41 1.29 13.12 -18.80
N PRO A 42 1.16 13.85 -19.94
CA PRO A 42 2.32 14.17 -20.78
C PRO A 42 3.35 15.09 -20.13
N ALA A 43 2.95 15.86 -19.11
CA ALA A 43 3.83 16.84 -18.46
C ALA A 43 4.78 16.24 -17.41
N LEU A 44 4.51 15.03 -16.91
CA LEU A 44 5.24 14.43 -15.80
C LEU A 44 6.18 13.29 -16.20
N VAL A 45 5.90 12.62 -17.32
CA VAL A 45 6.66 11.43 -17.76
C VAL A 45 7.69 11.84 -18.80
N LYS A 46 8.97 11.54 -18.55
CA LYS A 46 10.05 11.68 -19.54
C LYS A 46 10.04 10.48 -20.49
N GLY A 47 9.62 10.68 -21.70
CA GLY A 47 9.64 9.64 -22.75
C GLY A 47 8.30 9.42 -23.44
N PRO A 48 8.22 8.44 -24.35
CA PRO A 48 6.98 8.10 -25.01
C PRO A 48 5.94 7.65 -23.97
N ALA A 49 4.69 8.08 -24.14
CA ALA A 49 3.59 7.72 -23.24
C ALA A 49 3.55 6.20 -23.05
N PRO A 50 3.37 5.70 -21.80
CA PRO A 50 3.19 4.29 -21.58
C PRO A 50 1.99 3.79 -22.40
N PRO A 51 2.04 2.54 -22.91
CA PRO A 51 0.92 2.00 -23.69
C PRO A 51 -0.34 2.07 -22.84
N THR A 52 -1.35 2.76 -23.36
CA THR A 52 -2.71 2.74 -22.80
C THR A 52 -3.18 1.30 -22.71
N ALA A 53 -3.78 0.93 -21.58
CA ALA A 53 -4.34 -0.39 -21.39
C ALA A 53 -5.28 -0.68 -22.55
N THR A 54 -4.93 -1.66 -23.38
CA THR A 54 -5.83 -2.15 -24.43
C THR A 54 -7.05 -2.76 -23.73
N ASP A 55 -8.23 -2.26 -24.08
CA ASP A 55 -9.56 -2.74 -23.65
C ASP A 55 -9.87 -4.15 -24.22
N GLY A 56 -8.96 -5.09 -24.00
CA GLY A 56 -9.22 -6.51 -24.28
C GLY A 56 -9.95 -7.17 -23.10
N PRO A 57 -10.81 -8.16 -23.34
CA PRO A 57 -11.40 -8.93 -22.27
C PRO A 57 -10.29 -9.47 -21.38
N LEU A 58 -10.39 -9.21 -20.08
CA LEU A 58 -9.43 -9.66 -19.06
C LEU A 58 -9.29 -11.19 -19.16
N ALA A 59 -8.25 -11.66 -19.85
CA ALA A 59 -7.95 -13.06 -19.99
C ALA A 59 -7.86 -13.72 -18.60
N ALA A 60 -8.24 -14.99 -18.50
CA ALA A 60 -8.04 -15.79 -17.30
C ALA A 60 -6.59 -15.62 -16.82
N SER A 61 -6.39 -15.46 -15.51
CA SER A 61 -5.06 -15.20 -14.95
C SER A 61 -4.09 -16.32 -15.34
N PRO A 62 -2.92 -16.01 -15.90
CA PRO A 62 -1.92 -17.03 -16.23
C PRO A 62 -1.22 -17.61 -14.99
N TYR A 63 -1.54 -17.09 -13.79
CA TYR A 63 -0.84 -17.47 -12.56
C TYR A 63 -1.53 -18.64 -11.85
N PRO A 64 -0.77 -19.61 -11.31
CA PRO A 64 -1.31 -20.72 -10.55
C PRO A 64 -1.93 -20.27 -9.24
N VAL A 65 -2.87 -21.05 -8.70
CA VAL A 65 -3.58 -20.76 -7.43
C VAL A 65 -2.60 -20.60 -6.26
N GLU A 66 -1.54 -21.39 -6.22
CA GLU A 66 -0.50 -21.28 -5.18
C GLU A 66 0.21 -19.91 -5.17
N PHE A 67 0.38 -19.30 -6.33
CA PHE A 67 0.91 -17.94 -6.45
C PHE A 67 -0.07 -16.92 -5.90
N ALA A 68 -1.36 -17.07 -6.19
CA ALA A 68 -2.41 -16.21 -5.66
C ALA A 68 -2.50 -16.31 -4.13
N ASP A 69 -2.40 -17.53 -3.56
CA ASP A 69 -2.42 -17.74 -2.11
C ASP A 69 -1.21 -17.09 -1.41
N ARG A 70 -0.02 -17.15 -2.02
CA ARG A 70 1.17 -16.44 -1.51
C ARG A 70 1.01 -14.92 -1.53
N LEU A 71 0.46 -14.37 -2.62
CA LEU A 71 0.17 -12.95 -2.72
C LEU A 71 -0.89 -12.54 -1.70
N TYR A 72 -1.96 -13.32 -1.54
CA TYR A 72 -2.99 -13.08 -0.54
C TYR A 72 -2.39 -13.02 0.87
N ALA A 73 -1.60 -14.02 1.24
CA ALA A 73 -0.98 -14.08 2.56
C ALA A 73 -0.06 -12.89 2.84
N ARG A 74 0.73 -12.49 1.84
CA ARG A 74 1.66 -11.36 1.92
C ARG A 74 0.92 -10.02 2.09
N GLU A 75 -0.05 -9.76 1.24
CA GLU A 75 -0.79 -8.48 1.23
C GLU A 75 -1.75 -8.35 2.40
N ALA A 76 -2.36 -9.45 2.82
CA ALA A 76 -3.24 -9.49 3.97
C ALA A 76 -2.50 -9.45 5.33
N LEU A 77 -1.16 -9.39 5.31
CA LEU A 77 -0.36 -9.32 6.53
C LEU A 77 -0.67 -10.47 7.51
N TYR A 78 -0.06 -11.65 7.25
CA TYR A 78 -0.11 -12.82 8.16
C TYR A 78 -1.45 -13.58 8.24
N VAL A 79 -2.21 -13.61 7.18
CA VAL A 79 -3.26 -14.62 7.01
C VAL A 79 -2.60 -15.92 6.53
N ASN A 80 -2.90 -17.05 7.17
CA ASN A 80 -2.39 -18.36 6.77
C ASN A 80 -2.80 -18.69 5.32
N GLY A 81 -1.96 -18.39 4.37
CA GLY A 81 -1.79 -18.79 2.99
C GLY A 81 -3.00 -19.13 2.11
N ARG A 82 -4.25 -19.04 2.57
CA ARG A 82 -5.44 -19.36 1.79
C ARG A 82 -6.49 -18.27 1.89
N SER A 83 -7.09 -17.90 0.76
CA SER A 83 -8.28 -17.07 0.74
C SER A 83 -9.39 -17.75 1.55
N ARG A 84 -9.83 -17.12 2.64
CA ARG A 84 -10.88 -17.67 3.49
C ARG A 84 -12.27 -17.49 2.89
N SER A 85 -12.41 -16.59 1.93
CA SER A 85 -13.68 -16.31 1.27
C SER A 85 -14.03 -17.34 0.20
N GLY A 86 -13.07 -18.17 -0.22
CA GLY A 86 -13.23 -19.04 -1.37
C GLY A 86 -13.37 -18.28 -2.70
N ALA A 87 -13.06 -16.98 -2.71
CA ALA A 87 -13.13 -16.18 -3.92
C ALA A 87 -12.08 -16.64 -4.94
N GLU A 88 -12.50 -16.69 -6.20
CA GLU A 88 -11.61 -17.01 -7.30
C GLU A 88 -10.46 -15.98 -7.37
N PRO A 89 -9.19 -16.44 -7.50
CA PRO A 89 -8.03 -15.56 -7.56
C PRO A 89 -8.12 -14.50 -8.66
N PHE A 90 -7.62 -13.31 -8.35
CA PHE A 90 -7.54 -12.15 -9.27
C PHE A 90 -8.88 -11.58 -9.74
N THR A 91 -9.99 -12.00 -9.10
CA THR A 91 -11.31 -11.36 -9.26
C THR A 91 -11.44 -10.15 -8.35
N LEU A 92 -12.41 -9.28 -8.62
CA LEU A 92 -12.72 -8.14 -7.74
C LEU A 92 -12.97 -8.59 -6.30
N GLN A 93 -13.74 -9.66 -6.11
CA GLN A 93 -14.06 -10.18 -4.77
C GLN A 93 -12.80 -10.64 -4.02
N TRP A 94 -11.85 -11.27 -4.71
CA TRP A 94 -10.58 -11.68 -4.14
C TRP A 94 -9.75 -10.46 -3.69
N PHE A 95 -9.66 -9.39 -4.51
CA PHE A 95 -8.97 -8.16 -4.13
C PHE A 95 -9.65 -7.44 -2.96
N LEU A 96 -11.00 -7.47 -2.90
CA LEU A 96 -11.75 -6.90 -1.77
C LEU A 96 -11.52 -7.68 -0.46
N ASP A 97 -11.40 -9.01 -0.54
CA ASP A 97 -11.09 -9.84 0.64
C ASP A 97 -9.68 -9.55 1.18
N ILE A 98 -8.69 -9.37 0.30
CA ILE A 98 -7.34 -8.94 0.69
C ILE A 98 -7.36 -7.56 1.35
N GLU A 99 -8.07 -6.61 0.75
CA GLU A 99 -8.22 -5.26 1.30
C GLU A 99 -8.84 -5.29 2.70
N ASN A 100 -9.93 -6.04 2.85
CA ASN A 100 -10.61 -6.20 4.14
C ASN A 100 -9.70 -6.88 5.19
N ALA A 101 -8.96 -7.90 4.78
CA ALA A 101 -8.00 -8.55 5.66
C ALA A 101 -6.88 -7.58 6.10
N ARG A 102 -6.35 -6.78 5.15
CA ARG A 102 -5.28 -5.82 5.41
C ARG A 102 -5.72 -4.65 6.27
N HIS A 103 -6.82 -3.98 5.93
CA HIS A 103 -7.20 -2.72 6.56
C HIS A 103 -8.12 -2.89 7.77
N ASN A 104 -8.98 -3.91 7.78
CA ASN A 104 -9.96 -4.07 8.85
C ASN A 104 -9.53 -5.12 9.88
N ARG A 105 -9.05 -6.30 9.44
CA ARG A 105 -8.76 -7.39 10.36
C ARG A 105 -7.38 -7.29 11.01
N HIS A 106 -6.36 -6.89 10.24
CA HIS A 106 -4.97 -6.96 10.68
C HIS A 106 -4.28 -5.61 10.79
N GLY A 107 -4.75 -4.62 10.06
CA GLY A 107 -4.13 -3.32 9.93
C GLY A 107 -5.11 -2.16 10.06
N SER A 108 -6.03 -2.18 11.02
CA SER A 108 -6.99 -1.07 11.26
C SER A 108 -6.30 0.29 11.50
N TRP A 109 -5.02 0.28 11.83
CA TRP A 109 -4.18 1.46 11.97
C TRP A 109 -3.71 2.02 10.61
N VAL A 110 -3.63 1.19 9.54
CA VAL A 110 -3.06 1.54 8.23
C VAL A 110 -3.74 2.77 7.60
N PRO A 111 -5.09 2.86 7.48
CA PRO A 111 -5.74 4.01 6.86
C PRO A 111 -5.42 5.33 7.56
N ARG A 112 -5.27 5.29 8.88
CA ARG A 112 -4.97 6.47 9.69
C ARG A 112 -3.50 6.89 9.59
N VAL A 113 -2.58 5.93 9.57
CA VAL A 113 -1.13 6.20 9.56
C VAL A 113 -0.66 6.56 8.15
N LEU A 114 -1.16 5.89 7.12
CA LEU A 114 -0.90 6.22 5.72
C LEU A 114 -1.74 7.38 5.20
N GLU A 115 -2.70 7.87 5.99
CA GLU A 115 -3.47 9.11 5.71
C GLU A 115 -4.20 9.09 4.36
N PHE A 116 -4.82 7.97 3.97
CA PHE A 116 -5.43 7.79 2.65
C PHE A 116 -6.38 8.92 2.22
N ALA A 117 -7.17 9.47 3.14
CA ALA A 117 -8.15 10.50 2.83
C ALA A 117 -7.60 11.94 2.78
N LYS A 118 -6.30 12.16 3.09
CA LYS A 118 -5.74 13.51 3.19
C LYS A 118 -5.12 14.04 1.89
N HIS A 119 -4.97 13.17 0.90
CA HIS A 119 -4.19 13.46 -0.30
C HIS A 119 -5.06 13.62 -1.56
N SER A 120 -6.31 14.07 -1.39
CA SER A 120 -7.21 14.34 -2.52
C SER A 120 -6.66 15.46 -3.40
N GLY A 121 -6.58 15.22 -4.71
CA GLY A 121 -6.03 16.16 -5.68
C GLY A 121 -4.50 16.21 -5.73
N GLU A 122 -3.79 15.56 -4.80
CA GLU A 122 -2.32 15.51 -4.81
C GLU A 122 -1.80 14.38 -5.71
N THR A 123 -0.59 14.57 -6.24
CA THR A 123 0.13 13.55 -7.01
C THR A 123 0.86 12.60 -6.09
N LEU A 124 0.47 11.33 -6.10
CA LEU A 124 1.06 10.30 -5.26
C LEU A 124 1.84 9.30 -6.09
N LEU A 125 3.09 9.05 -5.70
CA LEU A 125 3.92 7.97 -6.25
C LEU A 125 3.89 6.77 -5.31
N GLY A 126 3.39 5.64 -5.81
CA GLY A 126 3.42 4.34 -5.14
C GLY A 126 4.65 3.54 -5.55
N LEU A 127 5.47 3.15 -4.58
CA LEU A 127 6.66 2.31 -4.77
C LEU A 127 6.56 1.05 -3.92
N GLY A 128 6.85 -0.11 -4.47
CA GLY A 128 6.91 -1.32 -3.66
C GLY A 128 6.51 -2.59 -4.37
N LYS A 129 6.43 -3.64 -3.58
CA LYS A 129 6.01 -4.96 -4.01
C LYS A 129 4.66 -5.28 -3.38
N GLY A 130 3.63 -5.38 -4.18
CA GLY A 130 2.31 -5.73 -3.69
C GLY A 130 1.26 -5.71 -4.79
N LEU A 131 0.01 -5.80 -4.41
CA LEU A 131 -1.14 -5.75 -5.32
C LEU A 131 -1.74 -4.33 -5.43
N GLY A 132 -1.03 -3.33 -4.93
CA GLY A 132 -1.48 -1.95 -4.95
C GLY A 132 -2.62 -1.64 -3.99
N THR A 133 -2.89 -2.51 -3.01
CA THR A 133 -4.04 -2.41 -2.09
C THR A 133 -4.08 -1.07 -1.35
N ASP A 134 -2.92 -0.55 -0.92
CA ASP A 134 -2.85 0.76 -0.25
C ASP A 134 -3.00 1.90 -1.27
N TRP A 135 -2.42 1.79 -2.46
CA TRP A 135 -2.48 2.83 -3.49
C TRP A 135 -3.88 2.99 -4.10
N VAL A 136 -4.63 1.90 -4.19
CA VAL A 136 -6.07 1.90 -4.52
C VAL A 136 -6.85 2.81 -3.56
N GLN A 137 -6.51 2.80 -2.27
CA GLN A 137 -7.22 3.67 -1.31
C GLN A 137 -6.99 5.15 -1.59
N TYR A 138 -5.77 5.55 -1.93
CA TYR A 138 -5.48 6.93 -2.31
C TYR A 138 -6.25 7.34 -3.59
N ALA A 139 -6.28 6.47 -4.61
CA ALA A 139 -7.05 6.72 -5.82
C ALA A 139 -8.55 6.87 -5.54
N ARG A 140 -9.13 6.04 -4.66
CA ARG A 140 -10.54 6.13 -4.21
C ARG A 140 -10.85 7.46 -3.51
N HIS A 141 -9.88 8.04 -2.82
CA HIS A 141 -10.01 9.34 -2.16
C HIS A 141 -9.62 10.52 -3.05
N GLY A 142 -9.40 10.29 -4.35
CA GLY A 142 -9.19 11.35 -5.33
C GLY A 142 -7.74 11.81 -5.51
N ALA A 143 -6.75 11.05 -5.04
CA ALA A 143 -5.35 11.30 -5.36
C ALA A 143 -5.03 10.86 -6.80
N GLN A 144 -4.10 11.56 -7.44
CA GLN A 144 -3.54 11.20 -8.74
C GLN A 144 -2.41 10.19 -8.52
N VAL A 145 -2.69 8.91 -8.73
CA VAL A 145 -1.77 7.84 -8.38
C VAL A 145 -0.89 7.43 -9.55
N ILE A 146 0.42 7.47 -9.35
CA ILE A 146 1.44 6.88 -10.22
C ILE A 146 2.03 5.68 -9.48
N VAL A 147 2.07 4.52 -10.13
CA VAL A 147 2.68 3.31 -9.57
C VAL A 147 3.93 2.98 -10.35
N CYS A 148 5.07 2.84 -9.67
CA CYS A 148 6.31 2.40 -10.30
C CYS A 148 6.74 1.04 -9.71
N CYS A 149 6.96 0.08 -10.60
CA CYS A 149 7.35 -1.27 -10.23
C CYS A 149 8.39 -1.82 -11.22
N PRO A 150 9.45 -2.51 -10.75
CA PRO A 150 10.47 -3.12 -11.62
C PRO A 150 10.01 -4.44 -12.27
N SER A 151 8.85 -4.98 -11.90
CA SER A 151 8.30 -6.21 -12.47
C SER A 151 7.04 -5.90 -13.28
N ASN A 152 7.06 -6.23 -14.57
CA ASN A 152 5.89 -6.10 -15.45
C ASN A 152 4.71 -6.95 -14.98
N GLU A 153 4.98 -8.17 -14.50
CA GLU A 153 3.96 -9.09 -14.02
C GLU A 153 3.21 -8.50 -12.83
N GLN A 154 3.95 -7.95 -11.87
CA GLN A 154 3.37 -7.32 -10.70
C GLN A 154 2.60 -6.05 -11.08
N LEU A 155 3.13 -5.27 -12.00
CA LEU A 155 2.50 -4.05 -12.50
C LEU A 155 1.15 -4.37 -13.16
N ALA A 156 1.08 -5.45 -13.97
CA ALA A 156 -0.16 -5.91 -14.60
C ALA A 156 -1.22 -6.32 -13.55
N LEU A 157 -0.81 -6.97 -12.45
CA LEU A 157 -1.73 -7.32 -11.37
C LEU A 157 -2.26 -6.08 -10.62
N ILE A 158 -1.41 -5.09 -10.39
CA ILE A 158 -1.80 -3.81 -9.79
C ILE A 158 -2.78 -3.08 -10.71
N GLN A 159 -2.46 -2.99 -12.00
CA GLN A 159 -3.32 -2.38 -13.00
C GLN A 159 -4.68 -3.07 -13.07
N ARG A 160 -4.71 -4.41 -13.05
CA ARG A 160 -5.95 -5.21 -12.97
C ARG A 160 -6.78 -4.84 -11.73
N ASN A 161 -6.16 -4.69 -10.57
CA ASN A 161 -6.83 -4.30 -9.34
C ASN A 161 -7.50 -2.91 -9.47
N PHE A 162 -6.81 -1.95 -10.09
CA PHE A 162 -7.36 -0.62 -10.37
C PHE A 162 -8.52 -0.69 -11.37
N THR A 163 -8.33 -1.36 -12.51
CA THR A 163 -9.34 -1.48 -13.58
C THR A 163 -10.63 -2.15 -13.07
N LEU A 164 -10.53 -3.24 -12.32
CA LEU A 164 -11.70 -3.93 -11.75
C LEU A 164 -12.51 -3.07 -10.78
N ARG A 165 -11.92 -1.98 -10.29
CA ARG A 165 -12.58 -1.02 -9.38
C ARG A 165 -13.02 0.27 -10.09
N GLY A 166 -12.83 0.36 -11.41
CA GLY A 166 -13.09 1.60 -12.17
C GLY A 166 -12.19 2.76 -11.74
N LEU A 167 -10.97 2.46 -11.25
CA LEU A 167 -10.01 3.47 -10.81
C LEU A 167 -8.93 3.66 -11.87
N HIS A 168 -8.42 4.89 -11.96
CA HIS A 168 -7.36 5.26 -12.90
C HIS A 168 -6.04 5.46 -12.16
N GLY A 169 -4.93 5.18 -12.86
CA GLY A 169 -3.57 5.38 -12.37
C GLY A 169 -2.59 5.34 -13.52
N VAL A 170 -1.41 5.93 -13.35
CA VAL A 170 -0.28 5.78 -14.26
C VAL A 170 0.58 4.61 -13.77
N PHE A 171 0.92 3.69 -14.66
CA PHE A 171 1.67 2.50 -14.32
C PHE A 171 3.00 2.52 -15.08
N LEU A 172 4.12 2.65 -14.34
CA LEU A 172 5.46 2.78 -14.87
C LEU A 172 6.27 1.52 -14.57
N HIS A 173 6.78 0.88 -15.62
CA HIS A 173 7.79 -0.14 -15.49
C HIS A 173 9.17 0.52 -15.45
N ALA A 174 9.73 0.69 -14.26
CA ALA A 174 11.04 1.32 -14.09
C ALA A 174 11.74 0.84 -12.81
N ASN A 175 13.06 1.05 -12.77
CA ASN A 175 13.84 0.80 -11.56
C ASN A 175 13.54 1.90 -10.53
N PRO A 176 13.27 1.56 -9.26
CA PRO A 176 13.01 2.54 -8.22
C PRO A 176 14.19 3.47 -7.88
N THR A 177 15.39 3.19 -8.41
CA THR A 177 16.56 4.07 -8.30
C THR A 177 16.70 5.08 -9.45
N ALA A 178 15.88 4.95 -10.51
CA ALA A 178 15.93 5.81 -11.70
C ALA A 178 14.55 5.86 -12.35
N ILE A 179 13.66 6.67 -11.80
CA ILE A 179 12.26 6.76 -12.24
C ILE A 179 12.14 7.87 -13.30
N PRO A 180 11.52 7.61 -14.46
CA PRO A 180 11.44 8.56 -15.56
C PRO A 180 10.37 9.66 -15.31
N LEU A 181 10.51 10.36 -14.19
CA LEU A 181 9.66 11.48 -13.79
C LEU A 181 10.50 12.74 -13.58
N GLU A 182 9.88 13.90 -13.77
CA GLU A 182 10.52 15.19 -13.54
C GLU A 182 10.85 15.38 -12.04
N PRO A 183 11.98 16.04 -11.73
CA PRO A 183 12.29 16.44 -10.36
C PRO A 183 11.19 17.34 -9.78
N ALA A 184 10.96 17.25 -8.48
CA ALA A 184 9.98 18.07 -7.75
C ALA A 184 8.57 18.05 -8.36
N SER A 185 8.13 16.90 -8.87
CA SER A 185 6.82 16.70 -9.49
C SER A 185 5.81 15.99 -8.60
N ILE A 186 6.23 15.35 -7.52
CA ILE A 186 5.42 14.48 -6.67
C ILE A 186 5.15 15.16 -5.32
N ASP A 187 3.90 15.13 -4.87
CA ASP A 187 3.49 15.66 -3.56
C ASP A 187 3.72 14.64 -2.44
N VAL A 188 3.38 13.36 -2.70
CA VAL A 188 3.47 12.28 -1.72
C VAL A 188 4.10 11.04 -2.33
N VAL A 189 5.03 10.42 -1.61
CA VAL A 189 5.56 9.09 -1.98
C VAL A 189 5.14 8.09 -0.91
N CYS A 190 4.48 7.01 -1.33
CA CYS A 190 4.11 5.89 -0.48
C CYS A 190 4.92 4.65 -0.85
N VAL A 191 5.82 4.25 0.05
CA VAL A 191 6.72 3.09 -0.14
C VAL A 191 6.23 1.94 0.73
N THR A 192 5.90 0.81 0.11
CA THR A 192 5.46 -0.38 0.84
C THR A 192 6.30 -1.59 0.47
N HIS A 193 6.98 -2.16 1.45
CA HIS A 193 7.76 -3.40 1.29
C HIS A 193 8.74 -3.37 0.11
N LEU A 194 9.49 -2.29 -0.04
CA LEU A 194 10.51 -2.13 -1.08
C LEU A 194 11.92 -2.08 -0.50
N LEU A 195 12.13 -1.30 0.56
CA LEU A 195 13.48 -1.00 1.05
C LEU A 195 14.24 -2.23 1.56
N GLU A 196 13.53 -3.23 2.04
CA GLU A 196 14.08 -4.50 2.49
C GLU A 196 14.55 -5.43 1.36
N ASP A 197 14.10 -5.18 0.13
CA ASP A 197 14.34 -6.06 -1.02
C ASP A 197 15.35 -5.47 -2.02
N VAL A 198 15.68 -4.18 -1.90
CA VAL A 198 16.62 -3.53 -2.80
C VAL A 198 18.04 -3.60 -2.24
N SER A 199 19.04 -3.78 -3.13
CA SER A 199 20.46 -3.83 -2.75
C SER A 199 21.00 -2.48 -2.25
N ALA A 200 20.44 -1.37 -2.75
CA ALA A 200 20.87 -0.01 -2.43
C ALA A 200 19.69 0.86 -1.97
N PRO A 201 19.21 0.71 -0.73
CA PRO A 201 18.09 1.52 -0.21
C PRO A 201 18.36 3.03 -0.23
N SER A 202 19.62 3.45 -0.02
CA SER A 202 20.02 4.86 -0.09
C SER A 202 19.79 5.47 -1.48
N ALA A 203 20.05 4.74 -2.55
CA ALA A 203 19.81 5.23 -3.91
C ALA A 203 18.31 5.43 -4.18
N VAL A 204 17.45 4.55 -3.65
CA VAL A 204 15.99 4.73 -3.72
C VAL A 204 15.55 5.98 -2.96
N ILE A 205 16.11 6.24 -1.78
CA ILE A 205 15.76 7.41 -0.97
C ILE A 205 16.24 8.71 -1.64
N GLU A 206 17.42 8.72 -2.27
CA GLU A 206 17.90 9.87 -3.05
C GLU A 206 16.97 10.15 -4.25
N GLU A 207 16.51 9.11 -4.93
CA GLU A 207 15.56 9.25 -6.04
C GLU A 207 14.20 9.78 -5.55
N ILE A 208 13.69 9.29 -4.43
CA ILE A 208 12.48 9.81 -3.80
C ILE A 208 12.68 11.29 -3.43
N TYR A 209 13.84 11.65 -2.89
CA TYR A 209 14.16 13.03 -2.56
C TYR A 209 14.18 13.93 -3.80
N ARG A 210 14.71 13.44 -4.93
CA ARG A 210 14.72 14.15 -6.21
C ARG A 210 13.30 14.45 -6.70
N LEU A 211 12.42 13.44 -6.64
CA LEU A 211 11.06 13.51 -7.19
C LEU A 211 10.10 14.34 -6.34
N LEU A 212 10.28 14.35 -5.02
CA LEU A 212 9.39 15.09 -4.13
C LEU A 212 9.51 16.60 -4.35
N LYS A 213 8.37 17.29 -4.35
CA LYS A 213 8.28 18.74 -4.26
C LYS A 213 8.87 19.22 -2.92
N PRO A 214 9.39 20.46 -2.82
CA PRO A 214 9.66 21.07 -1.51
C PRO A 214 8.41 21.02 -0.62
N GLY A 215 8.55 20.58 0.62
CA GLY A 215 7.42 20.32 1.53
C GLY A 215 6.68 18.99 1.29
N GLY A 216 7.00 18.28 0.21
CA GLY A 216 6.42 16.96 -0.09
C GLY A 216 6.74 15.91 0.96
N LYS A 217 5.88 14.91 1.06
CA LYS A 217 5.87 13.89 2.12
C LYS A 217 6.28 12.53 1.60
N VAL A 218 7.05 11.79 2.41
CA VAL A 218 7.28 10.36 2.22
C VAL A 218 6.70 9.55 3.37
N LEU A 219 6.00 8.48 3.03
CA LEU A 219 5.45 7.47 3.93
C LEU A 219 6.05 6.12 3.53
N ALA A 220 6.90 5.54 4.37
CA ALA A 220 7.48 4.23 4.07
C ALA A 220 7.16 3.20 5.15
N VAL A 221 6.83 1.99 4.73
CA VAL A 221 6.51 0.83 5.58
C VAL A 221 7.53 -0.25 5.32
N THR A 222 8.22 -0.71 6.37
CA THR A 222 9.28 -1.74 6.29
C THR A 222 9.18 -2.71 7.47
N PRO A 223 9.71 -3.93 7.38
CA PRO A 223 9.82 -4.85 8.50
C PRO A 223 10.72 -4.29 9.61
N ALA A 224 10.34 -4.53 10.86
CA ALA A 224 11.12 -4.14 12.03
C ALA A 224 12.14 -5.22 12.38
N ARG A 225 13.42 -4.84 12.58
CA ARG A 225 14.48 -5.76 13.00
C ARG A 225 14.26 -6.34 14.40
N PHE A 226 13.79 -5.50 15.33
CA PHE A 226 13.56 -5.88 16.72
C PHE A 226 12.06 -6.11 16.96
N ASP A 227 11.47 -7.04 16.23
CA ASP A 227 10.07 -7.43 16.35
C ASP A 227 9.84 -8.48 17.45
N LEU A 228 8.63 -8.97 17.57
CA LEU A 228 8.28 -10.01 18.56
C LEU A 228 9.07 -11.31 18.33
N ASP A 229 9.32 -11.67 17.08
CA ASP A 229 10.05 -12.90 16.76
C ASP A 229 11.53 -12.78 17.12
N PHE A 230 12.14 -11.60 16.99
CA PHE A 230 13.47 -11.32 17.51
C PHE A 230 13.54 -11.55 19.02
N TRP A 231 12.60 -10.96 19.79
CA TRP A 231 12.57 -11.10 21.23
C TRP A 231 12.29 -12.54 21.69
N ARG A 232 11.42 -13.25 20.97
CA ARG A 232 11.20 -14.69 21.21
C ARG A 232 12.46 -15.52 21.02
N ARG A 233 13.23 -15.22 19.95
CA ARG A 233 14.51 -15.91 19.68
C ARG A 233 15.53 -15.61 20.76
N LEU A 234 15.57 -14.39 21.27
CA LEU A 234 16.50 -13.98 22.33
C LEU A 234 16.16 -14.58 23.69
N CYS A 235 14.89 -14.54 24.08
CA CYS A 235 14.43 -14.99 25.41
C CYS A 235 14.20 -16.51 25.52
N LEU A 236 14.06 -17.24 24.41
CA LEU A 236 13.76 -18.66 24.37
C LEU A 236 14.77 -19.44 23.51
N PRO A 237 16.03 -19.57 23.96
CA PRO A 237 17.12 -20.19 23.18
C PRO A 237 16.85 -21.65 22.74
N TRP A 238 16.00 -22.38 23.45
CA TRP A 238 15.61 -23.76 23.11
C TRP A 238 14.78 -23.85 21.82
N HIS A 239 13.99 -22.83 21.47
CA HIS A 239 13.29 -22.75 20.19
C HIS A 239 14.22 -22.58 18.98
N VAL A 240 15.40 -22.03 19.19
CA VAL A 240 16.43 -21.89 18.14
C VAL A 240 16.92 -23.27 17.69
N TRP A 241 17.04 -24.22 18.62
CA TRP A 241 17.49 -25.58 18.32
C TRP A 241 16.48 -26.37 17.46
N LEU A 242 15.19 -26.23 17.72
CA LEU A 242 14.11 -26.86 16.96
C LEU A 242 13.93 -26.29 15.56
N ARG A 243 14.13 -24.98 15.36
CA ARG A 243 13.99 -24.30 14.06
C ARG A 243 15.23 -24.35 13.16
N ARG A 244 16.39 -24.70 13.66
CA ARG A 244 17.60 -24.90 12.84
C ARG A 244 17.46 -26.00 11.76
N ARG A 245 16.40 -26.78 11.78
CA ARG A 245 16.04 -27.77 10.74
C ARG A 245 15.14 -27.25 9.64
N ALA A 246 14.62 -26.03 9.74
CA ALA A 246 13.89 -25.38 8.64
C ALA A 246 14.90 -24.64 7.76
N ALA A 247 14.80 -24.86 6.43
CA ALA A 247 15.70 -24.33 5.43
C ALA A 247 15.95 -22.82 5.58
N PRO A 248 17.18 -22.33 5.23
CA PRO A 248 17.48 -20.91 5.27
C PRO A 248 16.69 -20.19 4.17
N HIS A 249 15.53 -19.69 4.51
CA HIS A 249 14.94 -18.63 3.70
C HIS A 249 15.83 -17.41 3.93
N SER A 250 16.31 -16.78 2.86
CA SER A 250 17.00 -15.49 2.91
C SER A 250 16.13 -14.54 3.73
N GLU A 251 16.56 -14.24 4.96
CA GLU A 251 15.79 -13.33 5.81
C GLU A 251 15.79 -11.97 5.11
N PRO A 252 14.62 -11.36 4.86
CA PRO A 252 14.55 -10.04 4.27
C PRO A 252 15.30 -9.06 5.16
N VAL A 253 15.98 -8.10 4.56
CA VAL A 253 16.70 -7.07 5.30
C VAL A 253 15.70 -6.31 6.17
N SER A 254 15.89 -6.34 7.48
CA SER A 254 15.02 -5.67 8.44
C SER A 254 15.70 -4.45 9.03
N PHE A 255 14.96 -3.36 9.22
CA PHE A 255 15.51 -2.10 9.69
C PHE A 255 15.30 -1.90 11.19
N SER A 256 16.29 -1.28 11.85
CA SER A 256 16.07 -0.65 13.16
C SER A 256 15.49 0.75 12.98
N ALA A 257 14.80 1.26 13.99
CA ALA A 257 14.26 2.63 13.93
C ALA A 257 15.38 3.68 13.77
N HIS A 258 16.57 3.41 14.31
CA HIS A 258 17.75 4.28 14.16
C HIS A 258 18.29 4.23 12.73
N ALA A 259 18.50 3.03 12.17
CA ALA A 259 18.98 2.88 10.80
C ALA A 259 18.02 3.51 9.78
N LEU A 260 16.71 3.38 10.02
CA LEU A 260 15.70 4.00 9.16
C LEU A 260 15.75 5.53 9.23
N ARG A 261 15.90 6.13 10.44
CA ARG A 261 16.09 7.59 10.57
C ARG A 261 17.36 8.06 9.91
N TYR A 262 18.46 7.31 10.03
CA TYR A 262 19.72 7.65 9.38
C TYR A 262 19.58 7.65 7.86
N LEU A 263 18.91 6.65 7.31
CA LEU A 263 18.63 6.55 5.87
C LEU A 263 17.83 7.76 5.33
N PHE A 264 16.92 8.30 6.16
CA PHE A 264 16.12 9.49 5.84
C PHE A 264 16.71 10.78 6.39
N GLY A 265 18.03 10.84 6.66
CA GLY A 265 18.70 11.98 7.30
C GLY A 265 18.61 13.31 6.55
N ARG A 266 18.36 13.29 5.23
CA ARG A 266 18.14 14.52 4.42
C ARG A 266 16.74 15.10 4.56
N PHE A 267 15.79 14.34 5.12
CA PHE A 267 14.42 14.78 5.35
C PHE A 267 14.28 15.43 6.72
N VAL A 268 13.29 16.28 6.85
CA VAL A 268 12.94 16.90 8.13
C VAL A 268 11.75 16.19 8.76
N GLU A 269 11.54 16.36 10.05
CA GLU A 269 10.44 15.78 10.83
C GLU A 269 10.29 14.26 10.66
N ALA A 270 11.40 13.54 10.56
CA ALA A 270 11.40 12.08 10.40
C ALA A 270 10.84 11.39 11.66
N ARG A 271 9.54 11.05 11.62
CA ARG A 271 8.83 10.37 12.70
C ARG A 271 8.72 8.89 12.39
N VAL A 272 9.25 8.05 13.27
CA VAL A 272 9.18 6.58 13.12
C VAL A 272 8.17 6.02 14.11
N TYR A 273 7.22 5.27 13.59
CA TYR A 273 6.22 4.54 14.36
C TYR A 273 6.46 3.04 14.21
N LYS A 274 6.23 2.30 15.30
CA LYS A 274 6.26 0.85 15.28
C LYS A 274 4.83 0.34 15.49
N ARG A 275 4.37 -0.53 14.61
CA ARG A 275 2.99 -0.98 14.55
C ARG A 275 2.90 -2.47 14.24
N GLN A 276 1.67 -2.96 14.23
CA GLN A 276 1.30 -4.33 13.93
C GLN A 276 1.79 -5.32 14.96
N LEU A 277 1.01 -5.40 16.02
CA LEU A 277 1.14 -6.42 17.06
C LEU A 277 -0.24 -6.95 17.41
N ARG A 278 -0.44 -8.25 17.38
CA ARG A 278 -1.66 -8.87 17.88
C ARG A 278 -1.49 -9.20 19.36
N ARG A 279 -2.48 -8.82 20.14
CA ARG A 279 -2.45 -9.10 21.59
C ARG A 279 -2.36 -10.60 21.89
N ALA A 280 -2.88 -11.45 20.99
CA ALA A 280 -2.78 -12.90 21.09
C ALA A 280 -1.35 -13.44 20.93
N GLU A 281 -0.49 -12.72 20.20
CA GLU A 281 0.91 -13.09 19.95
C GLU A 281 1.82 -12.78 21.13
N VAL A 282 1.42 -11.82 21.97
CA VAL A 282 2.22 -11.37 23.13
C VAL A 282 2.23 -12.46 24.21
N PRO A 283 3.41 -12.75 24.81
CA PRO A 283 3.52 -13.65 25.95
C PRO A 283 2.56 -13.26 27.08
N HIS A 284 1.97 -14.26 27.74
CA HIS A 284 0.97 -14.05 28.79
C HIS A 284 1.43 -13.08 29.89
N LEU A 285 2.71 -13.16 30.24
CA LEU A 285 3.34 -12.30 31.26
C LEU A 285 3.35 -10.81 30.88
N CYS A 286 3.28 -10.46 29.60
CA CYS A 286 3.31 -9.07 29.14
C CYS A 286 1.91 -8.53 28.75
N ARG A 287 0.87 -9.37 28.76
CA ARG A 287 -0.48 -8.97 28.29
C ARG A 287 -1.19 -7.93 29.16
N TRP A 288 -0.73 -7.72 30.39
CA TRP A 288 -1.25 -6.69 31.27
C TRP A 288 -0.78 -5.28 30.88
N LEU A 289 0.29 -5.15 30.10
CA LEU A 289 0.78 -3.87 29.63
C LEU A 289 -0.17 -3.24 28.58
N PRO A 290 -0.25 -1.90 28.53
CA PRO A 290 -1.02 -1.20 27.53
C PRO A 290 -0.57 -1.54 26.10
N HIS A 291 -1.52 -1.80 25.18
CA HIS A 291 -1.24 -2.20 23.80
C HIS A 291 -0.26 -1.26 23.06
N PRO A 292 -0.34 0.10 23.18
CA PRO A 292 0.60 1.00 22.52
C PRO A 292 2.05 0.82 23.00
N MET A 293 2.28 0.46 24.25
CA MET A 293 3.62 0.16 24.76
C MET A 293 4.15 -1.15 24.17
N LEU A 294 3.29 -2.17 24.12
CA LEU A 294 3.64 -3.46 23.51
C LEU A 294 3.97 -3.30 22.03
N GLU A 295 3.19 -2.53 21.26
CA GLU A 295 3.49 -2.25 19.86
C GLU A 295 4.84 -1.57 19.67
N ARG A 296 5.19 -0.63 20.55
CA ARG A 296 6.46 0.10 20.48
C ARG A 296 7.68 -0.82 20.65
N VAL A 297 7.53 -1.91 21.43
CA VAL A 297 8.61 -2.85 21.69
C VAL A 297 8.58 -4.02 20.71
N PHE A 298 7.41 -4.62 20.49
CA PHE A 298 7.23 -5.90 19.79
C PHE A 298 6.61 -5.81 18.41
N GLY A 299 6.22 -4.63 17.94
CA GLY A 299 5.57 -4.46 16.64
C GLY A 299 6.44 -5.00 15.48
N HIS A 300 5.79 -5.55 14.45
CA HIS A 300 6.45 -6.18 13.32
C HIS A 300 6.83 -5.20 12.20
N LEU A 301 6.16 -4.05 12.12
CA LEU A 301 6.41 -3.05 11.09
C LEU A 301 6.92 -1.73 11.67
N LEU A 302 7.86 -1.12 10.95
CA LEU A 302 8.26 0.27 11.10
C LEU A 302 7.60 1.09 10.00
N ILE A 303 7.03 2.21 10.39
CA ILE A 303 6.51 3.22 9.48
C ILE A 303 7.29 4.51 9.72
N ILE A 304 7.87 5.06 8.67
CA ILE A 304 8.47 6.37 8.72
C ILE A 304 7.63 7.37 7.93
N LYS A 305 7.46 8.54 8.52
CA LYS A 305 6.87 9.71 7.89
C LYS A 305 7.88 10.83 7.98
N ALA A 306 8.26 11.38 6.83
CA ALA A 306 9.25 12.45 6.75
C ALA A 306 8.88 13.43 5.63
N PHE A 307 9.43 14.65 5.68
CA PHE A 307 9.13 15.70 4.73
C PHE A 307 10.40 16.20 4.06
N LYS A 308 10.31 16.55 2.77
CA LYS A 308 11.37 17.28 2.11
C LYS A 308 11.38 18.73 2.60
N PRO A 309 12.54 19.32 2.96
CA PRO A 309 12.63 20.72 3.37
C PRO A 309 12.02 21.66 2.33
N LEU A 310 11.39 22.73 2.76
CA LEU A 310 10.83 23.78 1.88
C LEU A 310 11.92 24.56 1.16
N SER A 311 13.08 24.74 1.79
CA SER A 311 14.25 25.37 1.19
C SER A 311 15.39 24.35 1.09
N THR A 312 16.21 24.47 0.03
CA THR A 312 17.42 23.67 -0.16
C THR A 312 18.57 24.08 0.77
N ALA A 313 18.38 25.00 1.70
CA ALA A 313 19.34 25.27 2.74
C ALA A 313 19.53 23.99 3.57
N ILE A 314 20.64 23.32 3.36
CA ILE A 314 21.08 22.15 4.13
C ILE A 314 21.06 22.58 5.60
N PRO A 315 20.28 21.92 6.49
CA PRO A 315 20.43 22.19 7.91
C PRO A 315 21.89 21.86 8.28
N VAL A 316 22.64 22.89 8.65
CA VAL A 316 23.96 22.71 9.24
C VAL A 316 23.76 21.84 10.47
N PRO A 317 24.41 20.68 10.59
CA PRO A 317 24.32 19.89 11.81
C PRO A 317 24.84 20.78 12.94
N LEU A 318 23.97 21.08 13.92
CA LEU A 318 24.39 21.68 15.16
C LEU A 318 25.43 20.73 15.77
N ALA A 319 26.67 21.14 15.70
CA ALA A 319 27.77 20.48 16.41
C ALA A 319 27.40 20.48 17.90
N ALA A 320 27.21 19.28 18.45
CA ALA A 320 27.04 19.04 19.87
C ALA A 320 28.40 18.78 20.50
#